data_c00b6e4249f80ac37759193ca5756a96
#
_entry.id   c00b6e4249f80ac37759193ca5756a96
#
_cell.length_a   1.000
_cell.length_b   1.000
_cell.length_c   1.000
_cell.angle_alpha   90.00
_cell.angle_beta   90.00
_cell.angle_gamma   90.00
#
_symmetry.space_group_name_H-M   'P 1'
#
loop_
_entity.id
_entity.type
_entity.pdbx_description
1 polymer ?
#
loop_
_entity_poly.entity_id
_entity_poly.type
_entity_poly.pdbx_seq_one_letter_code
_entity_poly.pdbx_strand_id
1 'polypeptide(L)'
;IPPSVAGSIEETGMTDTAEGEELRKLVEEEKSKAEQYLASWQRAQADYINYRRRAEQEKAETLKFANAMLISSLLPVLDDFERAFDSASSKLAGLTWVDGIKLIYRKLQAVLESHGVTPMETAGQVFDPRLHEAALFAEGEEGKVIEELQRGYKYHDRVIRPAIVKVGTGKPIKGAARIRRSRSSS
;
A
#
# COMPACT_ATOMS: atom_id res chain seq x y z
N ILE A 1 93.73 42.72 3.42
CA ILE A 1 92.83 41.76 2.64
C ILE A 1 91.87 41.22 3.66
N PRO A 2 90.54 41.57 3.61
CA PRO A 2 89.51 40.89 4.42
C PRO A 2 89.03 39.62 3.72
N PRO A 3 88.59 38.62 4.49
CA PRO A 3 88.10 37.37 3.88
C PRO A 3 86.70 37.54 3.36
N SER A 4 86.46 36.85 2.26
CA SER A 4 85.23 36.75 1.47
C SER A 4 83.97 36.36 2.29
N VAL A 5 82.98 37.20 2.23
CA VAL A 5 81.59 36.95 2.75
C VAL A 5 80.74 36.42 1.57
N ALA A 6 81.14 35.26 1.02
CA ALA A 6 80.39 34.69 -0.11
C ALA A 6 79.65 33.35 0.20
N GLY A 7 79.70 32.89 1.47
CA GLY A 7 79.09 31.61 1.86
C GLY A 7 77.73 31.62 2.52
N SER A 8 77.23 32.78 2.96
CA SER A 8 76.04 32.84 3.85
C SER A 8 74.70 33.17 3.15
N ILE A 9 74.74 33.50 1.85
CA ILE A 9 73.52 33.91 1.13
C ILE A 9 72.82 32.74 0.40
N GLU A 10 73.60 31.71 0.03
CA GLU A 10 73.06 30.57 -0.68
C GLU A 10 72.37 29.55 0.23
N GLU A 11 72.83 29.37 1.48
CA GLU A 11 72.18 28.47 2.44
C GLU A 11 70.84 29.00 2.94
N THR A 12 70.67 30.31 3.14
CA THR A 12 69.40 30.93 3.55
C THR A 12 68.38 30.94 2.43
N GLY A 13 68.76 31.03 1.19
CA GLY A 13 67.85 30.99 0.03
C GLY A 13 67.37 29.57 -0.32
N MET A 14 68.15 28.55 0.00
CA MET A 14 67.73 27.14 -0.21
C MET A 14 66.77 26.63 0.87
N THR A 15 66.96 27.05 2.12
CA THR A 15 66.05 26.71 3.23
C THR A 15 64.69 27.40 3.07
N ASP A 16 64.66 28.68 2.67
CA ASP A 16 63.40 29.40 2.40
C ASP A 16 62.62 28.79 1.21
N THR A 17 63.29 28.27 0.20
CA THR A 17 62.58 27.57 -0.94
C THR A 17 62.11 26.18 -0.54
N ALA A 18 62.84 25.44 0.29
CA ALA A 18 62.43 24.11 0.75
C ALA A 18 61.23 24.19 1.70
N GLU A 19 61.24 25.11 2.67
CA GLU A 19 60.11 25.40 3.55
C GLU A 19 58.87 25.88 2.77
N GLY A 20 59.08 26.69 1.73
CA GLY A 20 58.01 27.14 0.84
C GLY A 20 57.36 26.01 0.04
N GLU A 21 58.16 25.04 -0.41
CA GLU A 21 57.65 23.84 -1.13
C GLU A 21 56.89 22.90 -0.16
N GLU A 22 57.37 22.71 1.04
CA GLU A 22 56.69 21.90 2.06
C GLU A 22 55.35 22.52 2.47
N LEU A 23 55.31 23.81 2.65
CA LEU A 23 54.08 24.54 2.96
C LEU A 23 53.05 24.43 1.81
N ARG A 24 53.51 24.52 0.57
CA ARG A 24 52.63 24.33 -0.63
C ARG A 24 52.03 22.93 -0.66
N LYS A 25 52.82 21.88 -0.37
CA LYS A 25 52.35 20.50 -0.30
C LYS A 25 51.28 20.34 0.81
N LEU A 26 51.52 20.87 1.99
CA LEU A 26 50.56 20.85 3.07
C LEU A 26 49.25 21.56 2.70
N VAL A 27 49.33 22.73 2.08
CA VAL A 27 48.16 23.46 1.58
C VAL A 27 47.38 22.64 0.53
N GLU A 28 48.06 21.97 -0.36
CA GLU A 28 47.40 21.15 -1.39
C GLU A 28 46.73 19.89 -0.78
N GLU A 29 47.40 19.24 0.18
CA GLU A 29 46.79 18.13 0.93
C GLU A 29 45.55 18.56 1.71
N GLU A 30 45.58 19.70 2.41
CA GLU A 30 44.45 20.24 3.14
C GLU A 30 43.30 20.68 2.22
N LYS A 31 43.61 21.24 1.06
CA LYS A 31 42.57 21.52 0.05
C LYS A 31 41.94 20.24 -0.48
N SER A 32 42.73 19.20 -0.81
CA SER A 32 42.21 17.91 -1.24
C SER A 32 41.29 17.28 -0.18
N LYS A 33 41.70 17.32 1.10
CA LYS A 33 40.85 16.88 2.22
C LYS A 33 39.55 17.69 2.33
N ALA A 34 39.64 19.03 2.22
CA ALA A 34 38.48 19.91 2.26
C ALA A 34 37.49 19.61 1.12
N GLU A 35 37.99 19.37 -0.10
CA GLU A 35 37.16 18.97 -1.25
C GLU A 35 36.47 17.62 -1.02
N GLN A 36 37.21 16.63 -0.48
CA GLN A 36 36.64 15.32 -0.13
C GLN A 36 35.56 15.43 0.94
N TYR A 37 35.80 16.25 1.98
CA TYR A 37 34.77 16.50 3.01
C TYR A 37 33.55 17.22 2.44
N LEU A 38 33.76 18.20 1.57
CA LEU A 38 32.67 18.91 0.91
C LEU A 38 31.82 17.95 0.04
N ALA A 39 32.48 17.12 -0.77
CA ALA A 39 31.78 16.12 -1.58
C ALA A 39 31.00 15.10 -0.73
N SER A 40 31.61 14.65 0.37
CA SER A 40 30.96 13.73 1.32
C SER A 40 29.78 14.38 2.01
N TRP A 41 29.92 15.64 2.42
CA TRP A 41 28.83 16.41 3.04
C TRP A 41 27.68 16.63 2.05
N GLN A 42 27.98 17.01 0.80
CA GLN A 42 26.95 17.19 -0.23
C GLN A 42 26.18 15.89 -0.49
N ARG A 43 26.88 14.76 -0.54
CA ARG A 43 26.25 13.43 -0.67
C ARG A 43 25.36 13.11 0.53
N ALA A 44 25.89 13.27 1.74
CA ALA A 44 25.13 13.02 2.96
C ALA A 44 23.88 13.92 3.07
N GLN A 45 24.00 15.17 2.63
CA GLN A 45 22.85 16.10 2.60
C GLN A 45 21.80 15.65 1.58
N ALA A 46 22.19 15.22 0.39
CA ALA A 46 21.26 14.68 -0.61
C ALA A 46 20.57 13.41 -0.10
N ASP A 47 21.31 12.51 0.52
CA ASP A 47 20.77 11.30 1.12
C ASP A 47 19.80 11.60 2.26
N TYR A 48 20.12 12.57 3.11
CA TYR A 48 19.23 13.03 4.18
C TYR A 48 17.91 13.60 3.64
N ILE A 49 17.96 14.43 2.60
CA ILE A 49 16.75 15.00 1.97
C ILE A 49 15.88 13.87 1.39
N ASN A 50 16.48 12.91 0.70
CA ASN A 50 15.78 11.76 0.14
C ASN A 50 15.17 10.88 1.24
N TYR A 51 15.94 10.59 2.29
CA TYR A 51 15.47 9.84 3.46
C TYR A 51 14.28 10.53 4.14
N ARG A 52 14.41 11.85 4.40
CA ARG A 52 13.34 12.62 5.03
C ARG A 52 12.05 12.58 4.22
N ARG A 53 12.13 12.79 2.91
CA ARG A 53 10.96 12.72 2.02
C ARG A 53 10.31 11.34 2.07
N ARG A 54 11.11 10.29 2.01
CA ARG A 54 10.63 8.91 2.09
C ARG A 54 9.99 8.61 3.45
N ALA A 55 10.61 9.02 4.53
CA ALA A 55 10.08 8.83 5.89
C ALA A 55 8.74 9.57 6.10
N GLU A 56 8.60 10.79 5.56
CA GLU A 56 7.34 11.54 5.59
C GLU A 56 6.24 10.83 4.80
N GLN A 57 6.55 10.26 3.63
CA GLN A 57 5.61 9.47 2.84
C GLN A 57 5.19 8.19 3.56
N GLU A 58 6.14 7.40 4.06
CA GLU A 58 5.88 6.17 4.83
C GLU A 58 5.03 6.44 6.07
N LYS A 59 5.31 7.56 6.77
CA LYS A 59 4.50 8.00 7.91
C LYS A 59 3.07 8.33 7.49
N ALA A 60 2.88 9.07 6.40
CA ALA A 60 1.56 9.44 5.90
C ALA A 60 0.75 8.19 5.48
N GLU A 61 1.39 7.23 4.80
CA GLU A 61 0.76 5.95 4.46
C GLU A 61 0.40 5.12 5.70
N THR A 62 1.31 5.05 6.67
CA THR A 62 1.05 4.33 7.93
C THR A 62 -0.16 4.93 8.65
N LEU A 63 -0.25 6.26 8.75
CA LEU A 63 -1.40 6.92 9.37
C LEU A 63 -2.69 6.70 8.58
N LYS A 64 -2.62 6.74 7.24
CA LYS A 64 -3.77 6.52 6.36
C LYS A 64 -4.35 5.11 6.54
N PHE A 65 -3.51 4.11 6.75
CA PHE A 65 -3.93 2.70 6.84
C PHE A 65 -3.84 2.09 8.24
N ALA A 66 -3.56 2.90 9.27
CA ALA A 66 -3.44 2.43 10.65
C ALA A 66 -4.66 1.61 11.13
N ASN A 67 -5.85 2.01 10.68
CA ASN A 67 -7.10 1.36 11.06
C ASN A 67 -7.51 0.19 10.16
N ALA A 68 -6.76 -0.10 9.10
CA ALA A 68 -7.13 -1.13 8.12
C ALA A 68 -7.33 -2.51 8.76
N MET A 69 -6.47 -2.87 9.70
CA MET A 69 -6.55 -4.16 10.41
C MET A 69 -7.80 -4.24 11.29
N LEU A 70 -8.10 -3.17 12.03
CA LEU A 70 -9.31 -3.08 12.85
C LEU A 70 -10.57 -3.16 11.96
N ILE A 71 -10.61 -2.40 10.89
CA ILE A 71 -11.71 -2.42 9.93
C ILE A 71 -11.89 -3.83 9.37
N SER A 72 -10.81 -4.47 8.93
CA SER A 72 -10.84 -5.85 8.40
C SER A 72 -11.42 -6.84 9.40
N SER A 73 -11.15 -6.68 10.71
CA SER A 73 -11.70 -7.54 11.75
C SER A 73 -13.19 -7.29 12.03
N LEU A 74 -13.73 -6.13 11.63
CA LEU A 74 -15.16 -5.82 11.75
C LEU A 74 -15.98 -6.32 10.55
N LEU A 75 -15.39 -6.54 9.39
CA LEU A 75 -16.11 -6.97 8.19
C LEU A 75 -16.91 -8.27 8.36
N PRO A 76 -16.42 -9.31 9.08
CA PRO A 76 -17.21 -10.51 9.35
C PRO A 76 -18.53 -10.23 10.10
N VAL A 77 -18.55 -9.20 10.95
CA VAL A 77 -19.79 -8.81 11.65
C VAL A 77 -20.82 -8.26 10.67
N LEU A 78 -20.38 -7.49 9.66
CA LEU A 78 -21.27 -7.03 8.59
C LEU A 78 -21.84 -8.21 7.77
N ASP A 79 -20.99 -9.19 7.43
CA ASP A 79 -21.43 -10.39 6.73
C ASP A 79 -22.46 -11.18 7.55
N ASP A 80 -22.26 -11.27 8.86
CA ASP A 80 -23.21 -11.94 9.76
C ASP A 80 -24.57 -11.23 9.80
N PHE A 81 -24.59 -9.91 9.77
CA PHE A 81 -25.83 -9.15 9.63
C PHE A 81 -26.52 -9.43 8.30
N GLU A 82 -25.79 -9.40 7.18
CA GLU A 82 -26.34 -9.69 5.85
C GLU A 82 -26.93 -11.10 5.81
N ARG A 83 -26.17 -12.09 6.27
CA ARG A 83 -26.63 -13.48 6.36
C ARG A 83 -27.89 -13.64 7.25
N ALA A 84 -27.95 -12.91 8.37
CA ALA A 84 -29.11 -12.91 9.24
C ALA A 84 -30.35 -12.34 8.54
N PHE A 85 -30.19 -11.25 7.77
CA PHE A 85 -31.28 -10.65 7.00
C PHE A 85 -31.75 -11.56 5.88
N ASP A 86 -30.86 -12.23 5.16
CA ASP A 86 -31.17 -13.17 4.07
C ASP A 86 -31.87 -14.44 4.59
N SER A 87 -31.49 -14.88 5.80
CA SER A 87 -32.11 -16.06 6.44
C SER A 87 -33.43 -15.73 7.14
N ALA A 88 -33.73 -14.44 7.37
CA ALA A 88 -34.96 -14.04 8.00
C ALA A 88 -36.18 -14.44 7.14
N SER A 89 -37.07 -15.26 7.70
CA SER A 89 -38.28 -15.67 7.02
C SER A 89 -39.17 -14.48 6.70
N SER A 90 -39.98 -14.56 5.62
CA SER A 90 -40.93 -13.53 5.23
C SER A 90 -41.93 -13.17 6.35
N LYS A 91 -42.15 -14.08 7.31
CA LYS A 91 -42.97 -13.84 8.52
C LYS A 91 -42.34 -12.88 9.51
N LEU A 92 -41.00 -12.73 9.50
CA LEU A 92 -40.28 -11.78 10.34
C LEU A 92 -40.11 -10.42 9.65
N ALA A 93 -40.27 -10.37 8.32
CA ALA A 93 -40.26 -9.14 7.57
C ALA A 93 -41.48 -8.27 7.99
N GLY A 94 -41.22 -7.05 8.44
CA GLY A 94 -42.25 -6.11 8.93
C GLY A 94 -42.40 -6.08 10.43
N LEU A 95 -41.64 -6.84 11.20
CA LEU A 95 -41.56 -6.63 12.63
C LEU A 95 -40.69 -5.38 12.94
N THR A 96 -41.24 -4.47 13.73
CA THR A 96 -40.61 -3.17 14.05
C THR A 96 -39.15 -3.30 14.55
N TRP A 97 -38.83 -4.36 15.28
CA TRP A 97 -37.49 -4.59 15.78
C TRP A 97 -36.50 -4.99 14.66
N VAL A 98 -36.94 -5.73 13.62
CA VAL A 98 -36.12 -6.10 12.45
C VAL A 98 -35.76 -4.83 11.67
N ASP A 99 -36.73 -3.92 11.49
CA ASP A 99 -36.48 -2.64 10.82
C ASP A 99 -35.53 -1.77 11.65
N GLY A 100 -35.61 -1.84 12.98
CA GLY A 100 -34.65 -1.20 13.87
C GLY A 100 -33.21 -1.72 13.68
N ILE A 101 -33.03 -3.04 13.58
CA ILE A 101 -31.71 -3.63 13.35
C ILE A 101 -31.17 -3.25 11.94
N LYS A 102 -32.02 -3.28 10.91
CA LYS A 102 -31.62 -2.82 9.56
C LYS A 102 -31.19 -1.36 9.58
N LEU A 103 -31.83 -0.50 10.37
CA LEU A 103 -31.41 0.89 10.50
C LEU A 103 -30.04 1.01 11.17
N ILE A 104 -29.76 0.21 12.21
CA ILE A 104 -28.45 0.17 12.87
C ILE A 104 -27.38 -0.29 11.89
N TYR A 105 -27.65 -1.35 11.11
CA TYR A 105 -26.75 -1.84 10.09
C TYR A 105 -26.41 -0.76 9.04
N ARG A 106 -27.43 -0.05 8.51
CA ARG A 106 -27.23 1.06 7.57
C ARG A 106 -26.40 2.19 8.16
N LYS A 107 -26.62 2.51 9.44
CA LYS A 107 -25.81 3.51 10.14
C LYS A 107 -24.35 3.07 10.26
N LEU A 108 -24.09 1.79 10.55
CA LEU A 108 -22.74 1.25 10.61
C LEU A 108 -22.06 1.33 9.23
N GLN A 109 -22.76 0.97 8.15
CA GLN A 109 -22.25 1.14 6.79
C GLN A 109 -21.89 2.60 6.50
N ALA A 110 -22.80 3.54 6.79
CA ALA A 110 -22.56 4.97 6.57
C ALA A 110 -21.36 5.50 7.37
N VAL A 111 -21.16 5.02 8.60
CA VAL A 111 -19.96 5.36 9.39
C VAL A 111 -18.69 4.81 8.72
N LEU A 112 -18.69 3.58 8.27
CA LEU A 112 -17.55 2.99 7.56
C LEU A 112 -17.24 3.74 6.27
N GLU A 113 -18.27 4.09 5.49
CA GLU A 113 -18.12 4.89 4.26
C GLU A 113 -17.54 6.28 4.54
N SER A 114 -18.01 6.95 5.61
CA SER A 114 -17.47 8.26 6.00
C SER A 114 -15.99 8.21 6.39
N HIS A 115 -15.49 7.04 6.79
CA HIS A 115 -14.08 6.78 7.08
C HIS A 115 -13.32 6.21 5.88
N GLY A 116 -13.92 6.16 4.69
CA GLY A 116 -13.26 5.72 3.45
C GLY A 116 -13.29 4.22 3.21
N VAL A 117 -14.14 3.48 3.92
CA VAL A 117 -14.40 2.05 3.65
C VAL A 117 -15.57 1.96 2.69
N THR A 118 -15.35 1.48 1.48
CA THR A 118 -16.39 1.36 0.46
C THR A 118 -16.56 -0.09 0.01
N PRO A 119 -17.80 -0.57 -0.15
CA PRO A 119 -18.06 -1.86 -0.76
C PRO A 119 -17.66 -1.82 -2.25
N MET A 120 -17.23 -2.96 -2.78
CA MET A 120 -16.95 -3.09 -4.21
C MET A 120 -18.21 -3.56 -4.93
N GLU A 121 -18.49 -2.96 -6.07
CA GLU A 121 -19.51 -3.48 -7.00
C GLU A 121 -18.86 -4.56 -7.85
N THR A 122 -19.35 -5.79 -7.78
CA THR A 122 -18.71 -6.93 -8.43
C THR A 122 -19.64 -7.66 -9.40
N ALA A 123 -20.94 -7.67 -9.16
CA ALA A 123 -21.92 -8.38 -9.96
C ALA A 123 -21.93 -7.90 -11.41
N GLY A 124 -21.79 -8.83 -12.37
CA GLY A 124 -21.76 -8.53 -13.81
C GLY A 124 -20.42 -7.98 -14.33
N GLN A 125 -19.45 -7.72 -13.47
CA GLN A 125 -18.12 -7.26 -13.90
C GLN A 125 -17.24 -8.40 -14.38
N VAL A 126 -16.19 -8.07 -15.13
CA VAL A 126 -15.16 -9.03 -15.51
C VAL A 126 -14.36 -9.41 -14.26
N PHE A 127 -14.08 -10.69 -14.11
CA PHE A 127 -13.28 -11.19 -12.99
C PHE A 127 -11.87 -10.60 -13.03
N ASP A 128 -11.47 -9.96 -11.93
CA ASP A 128 -10.10 -9.44 -11.71
C ASP A 128 -9.51 -10.09 -10.45
N PRO A 129 -8.41 -10.87 -10.57
CA PRO A 129 -7.77 -11.51 -9.41
C PRO A 129 -7.27 -10.55 -8.33
N ARG A 130 -7.13 -9.25 -8.65
CA ARG A 130 -6.72 -8.23 -7.68
C ARG A 130 -7.87 -7.77 -6.78
N LEU A 131 -9.10 -7.94 -7.24
CA LEU A 131 -10.32 -7.46 -6.59
C LEU A 131 -11.19 -8.62 -6.10
N HIS A 132 -11.13 -9.76 -6.79
CA HIS A 132 -12.05 -10.87 -6.62
C HIS A 132 -11.33 -12.18 -6.31
N GLU A 133 -11.96 -13.00 -5.49
CA GLU A 133 -11.58 -14.38 -5.21
C GLU A 133 -12.66 -15.31 -5.75
N ALA A 134 -12.32 -16.15 -6.71
CA ALA A 134 -13.27 -17.11 -7.31
C ALA A 134 -13.41 -18.33 -6.42
N ALA A 135 -14.52 -18.45 -5.68
CA ALA A 135 -14.81 -19.61 -4.85
C ALA A 135 -15.59 -20.69 -5.61
N LEU A 136 -16.46 -20.31 -6.53
CA LEU A 136 -17.32 -21.22 -7.28
C LEU A 136 -17.38 -20.83 -8.76
N PHE A 137 -17.72 -21.82 -9.58
CA PHE A 137 -17.99 -21.62 -10.99
C PHE A 137 -19.46 -21.97 -11.30
N ALA A 138 -20.11 -21.19 -12.16
CA ALA A 138 -21.50 -21.37 -12.54
C ALA A 138 -21.72 -21.22 -14.04
N GLU A 139 -22.90 -21.62 -14.51
CA GLU A 139 -23.36 -21.32 -15.86
C GLU A 139 -23.51 -19.79 -15.99
N GLY A 140 -22.95 -19.24 -17.05
CA GLY A 140 -23.02 -17.82 -17.33
C GLY A 140 -21.93 -17.37 -18.28
N GLU A 141 -21.84 -16.08 -18.52
CA GLU A 141 -20.86 -15.50 -19.43
C GLU A 141 -19.44 -15.75 -18.91
N GLU A 142 -18.56 -16.26 -19.79
CA GLU A 142 -17.22 -16.67 -19.45
C GLU A 142 -16.40 -15.49 -18.89
N GLY A 143 -15.77 -15.73 -17.74
CA GLY A 143 -14.91 -14.74 -17.10
C GLY A 143 -15.65 -13.57 -16.43
N LYS A 144 -16.99 -13.59 -16.36
CA LYS A 144 -17.76 -12.60 -15.61
C LYS A 144 -18.17 -13.11 -14.23
N VAL A 145 -18.28 -12.18 -13.31
CA VAL A 145 -18.85 -12.42 -11.99
C VAL A 145 -20.36 -12.59 -12.12
N ILE A 146 -20.86 -13.78 -11.80
CA ILE A 146 -22.28 -14.10 -11.86
C ILE A 146 -23.00 -13.72 -10.58
N GLU A 147 -22.34 -13.94 -9.45
CA GLU A 147 -22.92 -13.72 -8.13
C GLU A 147 -21.82 -13.38 -7.13
N GLU A 148 -22.06 -12.43 -6.27
CA GLU A 148 -21.22 -12.12 -5.12
C GLU A 148 -21.67 -12.97 -3.93
N LEU A 149 -20.77 -13.82 -3.43
CA LEU A 149 -21.04 -14.67 -2.26
C LEU A 149 -20.67 -13.98 -0.96
N GLN A 150 -19.67 -13.12 -1.02
CA GLN A 150 -19.22 -12.28 0.11
C GLN A 150 -18.71 -10.96 -0.44
N ARG A 151 -19.16 -9.86 0.14
CA ARG A 151 -18.80 -8.52 -0.29
C ARG A 151 -17.32 -8.24 -0.12
N GLY A 152 -16.73 -7.66 -1.16
CA GLY A 152 -15.42 -7.08 -1.09
C GLY A 152 -15.45 -5.64 -0.60
N TYR A 153 -14.36 -5.22 0.06
CA TYR A 153 -14.23 -3.86 0.59
C TYR A 153 -12.90 -3.24 0.26
N LYS A 154 -12.94 -1.95 -0.06
CA LYS A 154 -11.77 -1.08 -0.18
C LYS A 154 -11.72 -0.13 1.00
N TYR A 155 -10.51 0.17 1.45
CA TYR A 155 -10.24 1.24 2.39
C TYR A 155 -9.43 2.32 1.67
N HIS A 156 -10.06 3.43 1.37
CA HIS A 156 -9.59 4.43 0.42
C HIS A 156 -9.35 3.80 -0.97
N ASP A 157 -8.09 3.75 -1.41
CA ASP A 157 -7.63 3.20 -2.69
C ASP A 157 -7.11 1.76 -2.62
N ARG A 158 -7.03 1.17 -1.41
CA ARG A 158 -6.49 -0.17 -1.18
C ARG A 158 -7.58 -1.19 -0.90
N VAL A 159 -7.52 -2.35 -1.56
CA VAL A 159 -8.37 -3.50 -1.23
C VAL A 159 -7.94 -4.07 0.12
N ILE A 160 -8.85 -4.08 1.08
CA ILE A 160 -8.64 -4.69 2.42
C ILE A 160 -9.24 -6.10 2.50
N ARG A 161 -10.24 -6.38 1.67
CA ARG A 161 -10.82 -7.71 1.51
C ARG A 161 -11.31 -7.88 0.07
N PRO A 162 -10.84 -8.87 -0.69
CA PRO A 162 -11.40 -9.19 -2.00
C PRO A 162 -12.84 -9.67 -1.87
N ALA A 163 -13.63 -9.48 -2.91
CA ALA A 163 -14.97 -10.07 -2.98
C ALA A 163 -14.87 -11.55 -3.32
N ILE A 164 -15.57 -12.40 -2.58
CA ILE A 164 -15.69 -13.82 -2.92
C ILE A 164 -16.85 -13.96 -3.90
N VAL A 165 -16.55 -14.48 -5.07
CA VAL A 165 -17.48 -14.46 -6.20
C VAL A 165 -17.64 -15.84 -6.86
N LYS A 166 -18.75 -15.97 -7.56
CA LYS A 166 -19.04 -17.06 -8.50
C LYS A 166 -18.78 -16.57 -9.92
N VAL A 167 -17.94 -17.27 -10.66
CA VAL A 167 -17.50 -16.88 -12.02
C VAL A 167 -18.16 -17.75 -13.08
N GLY A 168 -18.57 -17.13 -14.18
CA GLY A 168 -19.16 -17.81 -15.32
C GLY A 168 -18.12 -18.60 -16.13
N THR A 169 -18.50 -19.81 -16.54
CA THR A 169 -17.64 -20.73 -17.32
C THR A 169 -17.89 -20.70 -18.82
N GLY A 170 -18.84 -19.93 -19.31
CA GLY A 170 -19.24 -19.91 -20.72
C GLY A 170 -19.96 -21.17 -21.21
N LYS A 171 -20.04 -22.21 -20.37
CA LYS A 171 -20.62 -23.52 -20.71
C LYS A 171 -21.56 -24.00 -19.61
N PRO A 172 -22.63 -24.75 -19.96
CA PRO A 172 -23.47 -25.39 -18.95
C PRO A 172 -22.64 -26.40 -18.14
N ILE A 173 -22.72 -26.29 -16.82
CA ILE A 173 -22.03 -27.21 -15.91
C ILE A 173 -22.70 -28.60 -16.08
N LYS A 174 -21.95 -29.56 -16.61
CA LYS A 174 -22.41 -30.96 -16.74
C LYS A 174 -22.71 -31.50 -15.33
N GLY A 175 -23.97 -31.44 -14.91
CA GLY A 175 -24.41 -31.91 -13.59
C GLY A 175 -25.65 -31.21 -13.04
N ALA A 176 -25.91 -29.96 -13.40
CA ALA A 176 -27.06 -29.18 -12.90
C ALA A 176 -28.42 -29.67 -13.50
N ALA A 177 -28.38 -30.37 -14.61
CA ALA A 177 -29.61 -30.89 -15.29
C ALA A 177 -30.34 -31.99 -14.51
N ARG A 178 -29.72 -32.60 -13.50
CA ARG A 178 -30.31 -33.74 -12.77
C ARG A 178 -31.25 -33.29 -11.63
N ILE A 179 -31.18 -32.08 -11.16
CA ILE A 179 -31.97 -31.59 -10.01
C ILE A 179 -33.31 -30.98 -10.47
N ARG A 180 -33.42 -30.51 -11.71
CA ARG A 180 -34.68 -29.91 -12.22
C ARG A 180 -35.78 -30.89 -12.61
N ARG A 181 -35.44 -32.17 -12.91
CA ARG A 181 -36.42 -33.16 -13.33
C ARG A 181 -37.19 -33.86 -12.21
N SER A 182 -36.81 -33.71 -10.94
CA SER A 182 -37.51 -34.37 -9.82
C SER A 182 -38.59 -33.49 -9.15
N ARG A 183 -38.83 -32.25 -9.62
CA ARG A 183 -39.86 -31.36 -9.07
C ARG A 183 -41.06 -31.09 -9.95
N SER A 184 -41.18 -31.76 -11.11
CA SER A 184 -42.35 -31.60 -12.00
C SER A 184 -43.21 -32.86 -12.11
N SER A 185 -43.15 -33.78 -11.15
CA SER A 185 -44.03 -34.94 -11.07
C SER A 185 -44.48 -35.11 -9.61
N SER A 186 -45.44 -34.29 -9.20
CA SER A 186 -46.43 -34.53 -8.16
C SER A 186 -47.43 -33.38 -8.15
#